data_dc4526d47596f824ac898d27e562b669
#
_entry.id   dc4526d47596f824ac898d27e562b669
#
_cell.length_a   1.000
_cell.length_b   1.000
_cell.length_c   1.000
_cell.angle_alpha   90.00
_cell.angle_beta   90.00
_cell.angle_gamma   90.00
#
_symmetry.space_group_name_H-M   'P 1'
#
loop_
_entity.id
_entity.type
_entity.pdbx_description
1 polymer ?
#
loop_
_entity_poly.entity_id
_entity_poly.type
_entity_poly.pdbx_seq_one_letter_code
_entity_poly.pdbx_strand_id
1 'polypeptide(L)'
;MRIQWSSDLETGIRAIDLQHEELIGMLNELDAAHSGGCAQSVLGDVLQRLGTYVIFHFGTEESLMASLPHNETHAKQHRQQHADFIEKLSAIRAQAQDDGTKTMEALIDYLNEWLYQHILKSDRALAVQLNQKQAALPMQ
;
A
#
# COMPACT_ATOMS: atom_id res chain seq x y z
N MET A 1 -11.10 -11.26 0.85
CA MET A 1 -10.64 -11.15 2.25
C MET A 1 -10.38 -9.70 2.58
N ARG A 2 -10.99 -9.20 3.62
CA ARG A 2 -10.71 -7.84 4.09
C ARG A 2 -9.50 -7.82 4.98
N ILE A 3 -8.56 -6.95 4.66
CA ILE A 3 -7.43 -6.69 5.54
C ILE A 3 -7.89 -5.78 6.68
N GLN A 4 -7.47 -6.10 7.91
CA GLN A 4 -7.72 -5.28 9.08
C GLN A 4 -6.41 -5.00 9.79
N TRP A 5 -6.26 -3.80 10.31
CA TRP A 5 -5.07 -3.47 11.05
C TRP A 5 -4.98 -4.31 12.33
N SER A 6 -3.80 -4.83 12.57
CA SER A 6 -3.49 -5.52 13.82
C SER A 6 -2.00 -5.39 14.11
N SER A 7 -1.59 -5.74 15.32
CA SER A 7 -0.18 -5.70 15.70
C SER A 7 0.68 -6.63 14.86
N ASP A 8 0.09 -7.65 14.24
CA ASP A 8 0.82 -8.54 13.33
C ASP A 8 1.34 -7.83 12.08
N LEU A 9 0.74 -6.69 11.74
CA LEU A 9 1.14 -5.90 10.58
C LEU A 9 2.14 -4.79 10.93
N GLU A 10 2.45 -4.61 12.21
CA GLU A 10 3.42 -3.60 12.63
C GLU A 10 4.81 -3.91 12.09
N THR A 11 5.44 -2.89 11.54
CA THR A 11 6.83 -2.98 11.07
C THR A 11 7.82 -2.46 12.11
N GLY A 12 7.36 -1.66 13.06
CA GLY A 12 8.20 -0.97 14.02
C GLY A 12 8.70 0.38 13.53
N ILE A 13 8.41 0.74 12.29
CA ILE A 13 8.71 2.06 11.75
C ILE A 13 7.43 2.87 11.77
N ARG A 14 7.36 3.84 12.69
CA ARG A 14 6.12 4.57 12.97
C ARG A 14 5.50 5.20 11.72
N ALA A 15 6.31 5.85 10.89
CA ALA A 15 5.80 6.50 9.68
C ALA A 15 5.15 5.49 8.74
N ILE A 16 5.77 4.32 8.56
CA ILE A 16 5.23 3.26 7.71
C ILE A 16 3.94 2.70 8.31
N ASP A 17 3.95 2.43 9.62
CA ASP A 17 2.79 1.84 10.29
C ASP A 17 1.57 2.76 10.26
N LEU A 18 1.75 4.05 10.49
CA LEU A 18 0.65 5.01 10.42
C LEU A 18 0.07 5.10 9.02
N GLN A 19 0.93 5.07 8.00
CA GLN A 19 0.47 5.11 6.62
C GLN A 19 -0.24 3.81 6.21
N HIS A 20 0.21 2.67 6.72
CA HIS A 20 -0.49 1.39 6.49
C HIS A 20 -1.88 1.41 7.12
N GLU A 21 -2.01 1.92 8.35
CA GLU A 21 -3.33 2.07 8.98
C GLU A 21 -4.27 2.92 8.13
N GLU A 22 -3.77 4.03 7.59
CA GLU A 22 -4.56 4.91 6.73
C GLU A 22 -4.98 4.21 5.45
N LEU A 23 -4.06 3.49 4.81
CA LEU A 23 -4.36 2.74 3.58
C LEU A 23 -5.42 1.66 3.85
N ILE A 24 -5.29 0.92 4.93
CA ILE A 24 -6.25 -0.11 5.30
C ILE A 24 -7.62 0.50 5.57
N GLY A 25 -7.66 1.66 6.23
CA GLY A 25 -8.89 2.40 6.44
C GLY A 25 -9.57 2.81 5.13
N MET A 26 -8.79 3.26 4.17
CA MET A 26 -9.30 3.63 2.84
C MET A 26 -9.82 2.41 2.07
N LEU A 27 -9.14 1.27 2.16
CA LEU A 27 -9.61 0.04 1.54
C LEU A 27 -10.93 -0.42 2.14
N ASN A 28 -11.06 -0.31 3.46
CA ASN A 28 -12.30 -0.68 4.15
C ASN A 28 -13.44 0.28 3.79
N GLU A 29 -13.13 1.57 3.63
CA GLU A 29 -14.10 2.56 3.17
C GLU A 29 -14.60 2.23 1.76
N LEU A 30 -13.69 1.87 0.86
CA LEU A 30 -14.04 1.49 -0.50
C LEU A 30 -14.94 0.24 -0.52
N ASP A 31 -14.57 -0.77 0.25
CA ASP A 31 -15.34 -2.00 0.33
C ASP A 31 -16.74 -1.76 0.92
N ALA A 32 -16.83 -0.96 1.97
CA ALA A 32 -18.11 -0.60 2.58
C ALA A 32 -19.01 0.19 1.62
N ALA A 33 -18.43 1.13 0.89
CA ALA A 33 -19.16 1.92 -0.11
C ALA A 33 -19.68 1.03 -1.24
N HIS A 34 -18.85 0.10 -1.71
CA HIS A 34 -19.27 -0.83 -2.76
C HIS A 34 -20.38 -1.78 -2.28
N SER A 35 -20.22 -2.36 -1.09
CA SER A 35 -21.22 -3.26 -0.49
C SER A 35 -22.53 -2.55 -0.19
N GLY A 36 -22.46 -1.27 0.12
CA GLY A 36 -23.64 -0.43 0.39
C GLY A 36 -24.37 0.05 -0.86
N GLY A 37 -23.87 -0.28 -2.06
CA GLY A 37 -24.49 0.12 -3.31
C GLY A 37 -24.34 1.60 -3.64
N CYS A 38 -23.26 2.24 -3.18
CA CYS A 38 -23.01 3.65 -3.45
C CYS A 38 -22.82 3.93 -4.93
N ALA A 39 -23.13 5.16 -5.34
CA ALA A 39 -22.98 5.58 -6.73
C ALA A 39 -21.51 5.46 -7.20
N GLN A 40 -21.37 5.23 -8.49
CA GLN A 40 -20.07 5.11 -9.15
C GLN A 40 -19.16 6.33 -8.89
N SER A 41 -19.76 7.52 -8.82
CA SER A 41 -19.00 8.74 -8.53
C SER A 41 -18.36 8.72 -7.13
N VAL A 42 -19.07 8.19 -6.13
CA VAL A 42 -18.54 8.05 -4.77
C VAL A 42 -17.37 7.06 -4.75
N LEU A 43 -17.55 5.93 -5.43
CA LEU A 43 -16.49 4.92 -5.55
C LEU A 43 -15.26 5.50 -6.25
N GLY A 44 -15.48 6.28 -7.31
CA GLY A 44 -14.40 6.95 -8.04
C GLY A 44 -13.62 7.92 -7.16
N ASP A 45 -14.32 8.67 -6.31
CA ASP A 45 -13.68 9.61 -5.38
C ASP A 45 -12.80 8.89 -4.36
N VAL A 46 -13.29 7.79 -3.79
CA VAL A 46 -12.52 6.99 -2.84
C VAL A 46 -11.27 6.41 -3.52
N LEU A 47 -11.43 5.88 -4.74
CA LEU A 47 -10.32 5.34 -5.51
C LEU A 47 -9.26 6.40 -5.82
N GLN A 48 -9.70 7.62 -6.15
CA GLN A 48 -8.76 8.70 -6.43
C GLN A 48 -7.95 9.08 -5.20
N ARG A 49 -8.61 9.19 -4.03
CA ARG A 49 -7.93 9.47 -2.78
C ARG A 49 -6.96 8.36 -2.40
N LEU A 50 -7.38 7.12 -2.59
CA LEU A 50 -6.54 5.95 -2.33
C LEU A 50 -5.31 5.97 -3.23
N GLY A 51 -5.48 6.20 -4.53
CA GLY A 51 -4.37 6.26 -5.48
C GLY A 51 -3.36 7.34 -5.13
N THR A 52 -3.84 8.52 -4.76
CA THR A 52 -2.99 9.63 -4.35
C THR A 52 -2.21 9.29 -3.09
N TYR A 53 -2.87 8.69 -2.12
CA TYR A 53 -2.22 8.31 -0.86
C TYR A 53 -1.20 7.19 -1.05
N VAL A 54 -1.50 6.23 -1.92
CA VAL A 54 -0.57 5.14 -2.26
C VAL A 54 0.74 5.70 -2.82
N ILE A 55 0.64 6.68 -3.73
CA ILE A 55 1.83 7.32 -4.32
C ILE A 55 2.64 8.02 -3.22
N PHE A 56 1.98 8.73 -2.33
CA PHE A 56 2.62 9.38 -1.19
C PHE A 56 3.33 8.36 -0.28
N HIS A 57 2.64 7.28 0.05
CA HIS A 57 3.18 6.21 0.91
C HIS A 57 4.39 5.53 0.27
N PHE A 58 4.30 5.20 -1.02
CA PHE A 58 5.42 4.60 -1.74
C PHE A 58 6.63 5.55 -1.77
N GLY A 59 6.37 6.84 -1.95
CA GLY A 59 7.43 7.85 -1.90
C GLY A 59 8.13 7.89 -0.54
N THR A 60 7.37 7.76 0.55
CA THR A 60 7.94 7.69 1.89
C THR A 60 8.87 6.49 2.03
N GLU A 61 8.41 5.31 1.59
CA GLU A 61 9.22 4.09 1.68
C GLU A 61 10.48 4.18 0.82
N GLU A 62 10.35 4.71 -0.40
CA GLU A 62 11.49 4.86 -1.30
C GLU A 62 12.52 5.85 -0.77
N SER A 63 12.09 6.92 -0.11
CA SER A 63 12.98 7.85 0.57
C SER A 63 13.74 7.16 1.71
N LEU A 64 13.05 6.32 2.47
CA LEU A 64 13.69 5.56 3.55
C LEU A 64 14.68 4.54 2.99
N MET A 65 14.34 3.87 1.89
CA MET A 65 15.24 2.93 1.22
C MET A 65 16.50 3.62 0.72
N ALA A 66 16.38 4.85 0.22
CA ALA A 66 17.52 5.61 -0.28
C ALA A 66 18.54 5.92 0.83
N SER A 67 18.13 5.90 2.09
CA SER A 67 19.03 6.11 3.23
C SER A 67 19.85 4.87 3.61
N LEU A 68 19.55 3.71 3.01
CA LEU A 68 20.19 2.44 3.34
C LEU A 68 21.34 2.15 2.36
N PRO A 69 22.59 2.04 2.84
CA PRO A 69 23.70 1.66 1.99
C PRO A 69 23.66 0.16 1.68
N HIS A 70 24.19 -0.23 0.53
CA HIS A 70 24.40 -1.64 0.16
C HIS A 70 23.13 -2.47 0.03
N ASN A 71 22.00 -1.83 -0.33
CA ASN A 71 20.71 -2.52 -0.45
C ASN A 71 20.08 -2.33 -1.82
N GLU A 72 20.89 -2.24 -2.86
CA GLU A 72 20.42 -1.87 -4.19
C GLU A 72 19.45 -2.89 -4.79
N THR A 73 19.71 -4.19 -4.60
CA THR A 73 18.86 -5.24 -5.15
C THR A 73 17.46 -5.21 -4.52
N HIS A 74 17.39 -5.15 -3.19
CA HIS A 74 16.11 -5.09 -2.50
C HIS A 74 15.35 -3.82 -2.86
N ALA A 75 16.04 -2.67 -2.83
CA ALA A 75 15.42 -1.39 -3.15
C ALA A 75 14.88 -1.37 -4.58
N LYS A 76 15.61 -1.93 -5.51
CA LYS A 76 15.17 -2.02 -6.91
C LYS A 76 13.91 -2.87 -7.05
N GLN A 77 13.89 -4.04 -6.40
CA GLN A 77 12.73 -4.93 -6.42
C GLN A 77 11.52 -4.27 -5.75
N HIS A 78 11.73 -3.61 -4.62
CA HIS A 78 10.67 -2.94 -3.89
C HIS A 78 10.06 -1.80 -4.72
N ARG A 79 10.89 -0.96 -5.35
CA ARG A 79 10.43 0.11 -6.24
C ARG A 79 9.68 -0.46 -7.45
N GLN A 80 10.14 -1.60 -7.99
CA GLN A 80 9.46 -2.25 -9.10
C GLN A 80 8.07 -2.73 -8.69
N GLN A 81 7.93 -3.29 -7.50
CA GLN A 81 6.62 -3.69 -6.96
C GLN A 81 5.68 -2.50 -6.85
N HIS A 82 6.18 -1.35 -6.39
CA HIS A 82 5.39 -0.13 -6.31
C HIS A 82 4.93 0.34 -7.70
N ALA A 83 5.83 0.34 -8.67
CA ALA A 83 5.51 0.76 -10.05
C ALA A 83 4.49 -0.18 -10.68
N ASP A 84 4.64 -1.49 -10.51
CA ASP A 84 3.72 -2.48 -11.03
C ASP A 84 2.32 -2.32 -10.43
N PHE A 85 2.25 -2.04 -9.14
CA PHE A 85 0.97 -1.81 -8.46
C PHE A 85 0.26 -0.58 -9.03
N ILE A 86 0.97 0.53 -9.19
CA ILE A 86 0.40 1.77 -9.72
C ILE A 86 -0.11 1.55 -11.14
N GLU A 87 0.65 0.85 -11.98
CA GLU A 87 0.26 0.52 -13.34
C GLU A 87 -1.01 -0.34 -13.36
N LYS A 88 -1.04 -1.37 -12.52
CA LYS A 88 -2.19 -2.27 -12.40
C LYS A 88 -3.43 -1.52 -11.93
N LEU A 89 -3.28 -0.68 -10.92
CA LEU A 89 -4.38 0.14 -10.40
C LEU A 89 -4.95 1.06 -11.49
N SER A 90 -4.09 1.71 -12.25
CA SER A 90 -4.50 2.60 -13.33
C SER A 90 -5.27 1.85 -14.42
N ALA A 91 -4.78 0.66 -14.79
CA ALA A 91 -5.43 -0.17 -15.81
C ALA A 91 -6.82 -0.61 -15.36
N ILE A 92 -6.96 -1.05 -14.11
CA ILE A 92 -8.25 -1.49 -13.56
C ILE A 92 -9.23 -0.31 -13.46
N ARG A 93 -8.75 0.87 -13.04
CA ARG A 93 -9.59 2.07 -12.98
C ARG A 93 -10.16 2.43 -14.35
N ALA A 94 -9.37 2.28 -15.40
CA ALA A 94 -9.83 2.53 -16.77
C ALA A 94 -10.93 1.53 -17.17
N GLN A 95 -10.78 0.26 -16.82
CA GLN A 95 -11.79 -0.76 -17.08
C GLN A 95 -13.07 -0.57 -16.26
N ALA A 96 -12.94 -0.08 -15.03
CA ALA A 96 -14.08 0.11 -14.13
C ALA A 96 -15.10 1.11 -14.64
N GLN A 97 -14.71 2.00 -15.54
CA GLN A 97 -15.63 2.95 -16.16
C GLN A 97 -16.63 2.27 -17.12
N ASP A 98 -16.24 1.12 -17.68
CA ASP A 98 -17.03 0.42 -18.67
C ASP A 98 -17.90 -0.70 -18.07
N ASP A 99 -17.46 -1.36 -16.99
CA ASP A 99 -18.14 -2.53 -16.44
C ASP A 99 -18.06 -2.53 -14.90
N GLY A 100 -18.96 -1.78 -14.28
CA GLY A 100 -18.85 -1.32 -12.91
C GLY A 100 -18.65 -2.35 -11.81
N THR A 101 -19.60 -3.31 -11.63
CA THR A 101 -19.66 -4.07 -10.38
C THR A 101 -18.60 -5.15 -10.24
N LYS A 102 -18.46 -5.99 -11.25
CA LYS A 102 -17.50 -7.10 -11.20
C LYS A 102 -16.06 -6.62 -11.18
N THR A 103 -15.78 -5.57 -11.93
CA THR A 103 -14.45 -4.97 -11.97
C THR A 103 -14.09 -4.36 -10.62
N MET A 104 -15.08 -3.74 -9.96
CA MET A 104 -14.85 -3.15 -8.64
C MET A 104 -14.57 -4.22 -7.58
N GLU A 105 -15.30 -5.32 -7.58
CA GLU A 105 -15.06 -6.44 -6.67
C GLU A 105 -13.65 -7.03 -6.87
N ALA A 106 -13.27 -7.24 -8.12
CA ALA A 106 -11.94 -7.74 -8.44
C ALA A 106 -10.85 -6.77 -8.00
N LEU A 107 -11.08 -5.47 -8.15
CA LEU A 107 -10.16 -4.44 -7.71
C LEU A 107 -10.00 -4.47 -6.18
N ILE A 108 -11.10 -4.51 -5.44
CA ILE A 108 -11.06 -4.54 -3.98
C ILE A 108 -10.29 -5.77 -3.49
N ASP A 109 -10.56 -6.94 -4.06
CA ASP A 109 -9.86 -8.18 -3.72
C ASP A 109 -8.37 -8.06 -4.03
N TYR A 110 -8.02 -7.53 -5.20
CA TYR A 110 -6.64 -7.32 -5.60
C TYR A 110 -5.91 -6.39 -4.64
N LEU A 111 -6.53 -5.27 -4.28
CA LEU A 111 -5.92 -4.28 -3.38
C LEU A 111 -5.66 -4.87 -2.00
N ASN A 112 -6.64 -5.60 -1.46
CA ASN A 112 -6.49 -6.23 -0.15
C ASN A 112 -5.36 -7.26 -0.15
N GLU A 113 -5.34 -8.15 -1.13
CA GLU A 113 -4.33 -9.20 -1.22
C GLU A 113 -2.94 -8.61 -1.44
N TRP A 114 -2.82 -7.66 -2.36
CA TRP A 114 -1.54 -7.05 -2.68
C TRP A 114 -0.96 -6.33 -1.47
N LEU A 115 -1.77 -5.51 -0.80
CA LEU A 115 -1.31 -4.74 0.36
C LEU A 115 -0.89 -5.66 1.50
N TYR A 116 -1.69 -6.70 1.76
CA TYR A 116 -1.37 -7.67 2.82
C TYR A 116 -0.02 -8.33 2.56
N GLN A 117 0.20 -8.86 1.36
CA GLN A 117 1.45 -9.52 1.02
C GLN A 117 2.64 -8.54 1.01
N HIS A 118 2.42 -7.33 0.51
CA HIS A 118 3.47 -6.33 0.43
C HIS A 118 3.93 -5.90 1.83
N ILE A 119 2.99 -5.66 2.75
CA ILE A 119 3.31 -5.31 4.13
C ILE A 119 4.10 -6.43 4.81
N LEU A 120 3.62 -7.67 4.70
CA LEU A 120 4.25 -8.80 5.39
C LEU A 120 5.63 -9.15 4.84
N LYS A 121 5.86 -8.95 3.55
CA LYS A 121 7.12 -9.36 2.91
C LYS A 121 8.05 -8.18 2.70
N SER A 122 7.67 -7.25 1.83
CA SER A 122 8.57 -6.20 1.38
C SER A 122 8.76 -5.11 2.43
N ASP A 123 7.68 -4.64 3.02
CA ASP A 123 7.77 -3.54 4.00
C ASP A 123 8.38 -4.02 5.31
N ARG A 124 8.08 -5.24 5.71
CA ARG A 124 8.69 -5.82 6.90
C ARG A 124 10.19 -6.03 6.70
N ALA A 125 10.61 -6.48 5.52
CA ALA A 125 12.03 -6.60 5.20
C ALA A 125 12.73 -5.25 5.23
N LEU A 126 12.10 -4.22 4.68
CA LEU A 126 12.62 -2.85 4.75
C LEU A 126 12.76 -2.39 6.21
N ALA A 127 11.74 -2.64 7.03
CA ALA A 127 11.74 -2.24 8.43
C ALA A 127 12.86 -2.91 9.22
N VAL A 128 13.14 -4.19 8.96
CA VAL A 128 14.25 -4.89 9.59
C VAL A 128 15.56 -4.19 9.29
N GLN A 129 15.79 -3.81 8.04
CA GLN A 129 17.01 -3.10 7.63
C GLN A 129 17.11 -1.72 8.25
N LEU A 130 16.02 -0.98 8.31
CA LEU A 130 15.99 0.34 8.94
C LEU A 130 16.29 0.24 10.44
N ASN A 131 15.73 -0.74 11.13
CA ASN A 131 15.98 -0.97 12.55
C ASN A 131 17.43 -1.39 12.81
N GLN A 132 18.01 -2.19 11.93
CA GLN A 132 19.42 -2.57 12.01
C GLN A 132 20.33 -1.36 11.86
N LYS A 133 20.00 -0.46 10.93
CA LYS A 133 20.76 0.78 10.74
C LYS A 133 20.73 1.63 12.02
N GLN A 134 19.57 1.78 12.64
CA GLN A 134 19.43 2.56 13.88
C GLN A 134 20.22 1.93 15.02
N ALA A 135 20.16 0.60 15.15
CA ALA A 135 20.89 -0.13 16.18
C ALA A 135 22.40 -0.04 16.00
N ALA A 136 22.88 0.13 14.76
CA ALA A 136 24.31 0.24 14.44
C ALA A 136 24.85 1.66 14.62
N LEU A 137 23.99 2.67 14.80
CA LEU A 137 24.44 4.04 15.01
C LEU A 137 25.07 4.17 16.38
N PRO A 138 26.20 4.91 16.50
CA PRO A 138 26.80 5.13 17.80
C PRO A 138 25.85 5.90 18.70
N MET A 139 25.76 5.48 19.94
CA MET A 139 25.03 6.24 20.95
C MET A 139 25.80 7.52 21.27
N GLN A 140 25.16 8.65 21.08
CA GLN A 140 25.72 9.94 21.43
C GLN A 140 25.14 10.45 22.73
#